data_6fdc8f84020ccaf81a9e511fda0c3ccb
#
_entry.id   6fdc8f84020ccaf81a9e511fda0c3ccb
#
_cell.length_a   1.000
_cell.length_b   1.000
_cell.length_c   1.000
_cell.angle_alpha   90.00
_cell.angle_beta   90.00
_cell.angle_gamma   90.00
#
_symmetry.space_group_name_H-M   'P 1'
#
loop_
_entity.id
_entity.type
_entity.pdbx_description
1 polymer ?
#
loop_
_entity_poly.entity_id
_entity_poly.type
_entity_poly.pdbx_seq_one_letter_code
_entity_poly.pdbx_strand_id
1 'polypeptide(L)'
;MKQVGIAGAPYSGKTTFFNALTHAGAAGSGGGKANVAIVPVPDERVDVLTRLHSSRKSVYAQLKFSDVAGLAKGSGAGEGLSGQTLGTLREADALAIVVRAYGGDADPAAELADLMLELTLADLSSISAAADKASRKVRVGDKSAAAEVAVLERARGVLDAGRTLRSETWDDEEHAVFRNFAPLTLKPAVVVLNVDDEAATSAAPLAASLASTVHPDAEGLAVPARLEAEVGGLAPEEAAELLAEFGVTAGALPQVVESAYRMLGLLTFLTAGEDESRAWEVRRGARAPEAAGVIHSDLQRGFIRAEVVGYDDLVAAGSWDAAKAAGRLRVEGKDYVVAEGDVMNIRFAV
;
A
#
# COMPACT_ATOMS: atom_id res chain seq x y z
N MET A 1 10.28 -1.93 -3.50
CA MET A 1 9.01 -1.30 -3.93
C MET A 1 7.87 -2.22 -3.52
N LYS A 2 6.88 -1.71 -2.80
CA LYS A 2 5.72 -2.45 -2.33
C LYS A 2 4.62 -2.51 -3.39
N GLN A 3 3.84 -3.60 -3.38
CA GLN A 3 2.79 -3.85 -4.37
C GLN A 3 1.41 -3.86 -3.72
N VAL A 4 0.47 -3.14 -4.35
CA VAL A 4 -0.96 -3.10 -4.01
C VAL A 4 -1.75 -3.82 -5.10
N GLY A 5 -2.49 -4.86 -4.75
CA GLY A 5 -3.38 -5.58 -5.66
C GLY A 5 -4.76 -4.92 -5.69
N ILE A 6 -5.28 -4.65 -6.88
CA ILE A 6 -6.63 -4.10 -7.04
C ILE A 6 -7.63 -5.26 -7.08
N ALA A 7 -8.51 -5.30 -6.09
CA ALA A 7 -9.59 -6.29 -5.96
C ALA A 7 -10.96 -5.62 -6.09
N GLY A 8 -11.97 -6.35 -6.50
CA GLY A 8 -13.36 -5.85 -6.60
C GLY A 8 -14.21 -6.76 -7.49
N ALA A 9 -15.52 -6.62 -7.40
CA ALA A 9 -16.49 -7.36 -8.20
C ALA A 9 -16.38 -7.01 -9.71
N PRO A 10 -16.90 -7.84 -10.61
CA PRO A 10 -17.12 -7.43 -12.00
C PRO A 10 -17.91 -6.12 -12.06
N TYR A 11 -17.51 -5.23 -12.96
CA TYR A 11 -18.13 -3.90 -13.14
C TYR A 11 -18.01 -2.93 -11.96
N SER A 12 -17.15 -3.18 -10.95
CA SER A 12 -16.90 -2.20 -9.88
C SER A 12 -16.08 -0.98 -10.33
N GLY A 13 -15.55 -0.97 -11.54
CA GLY A 13 -14.73 0.11 -12.09
C GLY A 13 -13.23 -0.01 -11.81
N LYS A 14 -12.74 -1.21 -11.45
CA LYS A 14 -11.30 -1.49 -11.23
C LYS A 14 -10.39 -0.99 -12.34
N THR A 15 -10.77 -1.28 -13.60
CA THR A 15 -9.97 -0.88 -14.77
C THR A 15 -9.98 0.63 -14.97
N THR A 16 -11.11 1.31 -14.70
CA THR A 16 -11.18 2.77 -14.72
C THR A 16 -10.30 3.38 -13.65
N PHE A 17 -10.38 2.86 -12.41
CA PHE A 17 -9.51 3.27 -11.31
C PHE A 17 -8.03 3.00 -11.62
N PHE A 18 -7.69 1.84 -12.18
CA PHE A 18 -6.32 1.54 -12.60
C PHE A 18 -5.84 2.51 -13.67
N ASN A 19 -6.68 2.82 -14.68
CA ASN A 19 -6.33 3.78 -15.72
C ASN A 19 -6.09 5.19 -15.14
N ALA A 20 -6.93 5.63 -14.20
CA ALA A 20 -6.71 6.87 -13.48
C ALA A 20 -5.33 6.89 -12.78
N LEU A 21 -4.96 5.82 -12.09
CA LEU A 21 -3.64 5.67 -11.47
C LEU A 21 -2.48 5.68 -12.50
N THR A 22 -2.69 5.13 -13.71
CA THR A 22 -1.64 5.13 -14.76
C THR A 22 -1.41 6.51 -15.35
N HIS A 23 -2.41 7.36 -15.39
CA HIS A 23 -2.26 8.76 -15.83
C HIS A 23 -1.57 9.60 -14.75
N ALA A 24 -1.82 9.30 -13.47
CA ALA A 24 -1.14 9.94 -12.34
C ALA A 24 0.31 9.46 -12.15
N GLY A 25 0.72 8.35 -12.77
CA GLY A 25 2.05 7.74 -12.66
C GLY A 25 2.68 7.39 -14.00
N ALA A 26 3.95 6.97 -13.98
CA ALA A 26 4.59 6.43 -15.18
C ALA A 26 3.98 5.07 -15.52
N ALA A 27 3.35 4.96 -16.70
CA ALA A 27 2.83 3.69 -17.20
C ALA A 27 3.98 2.69 -17.38
N GLY A 28 4.04 1.68 -16.53
CA GLY A 28 4.90 0.52 -16.72
C GLY A 28 4.25 -0.41 -17.74
N SER A 29 4.70 -0.42 -18.97
CA SER A 29 4.29 -1.41 -19.97
C SER A 29 4.82 -2.78 -19.59
N GLY A 30 4.09 -3.51 -18.75
CA GLY A 30 4.33 -4.92 -18.47
C GLY A 30 3.72 -5.77 -19.57
N GLY A 31 4.49 -6.23 -20.54
CA GLY A 31 4.11 -7.32 -21.44
C GLY A 31 3.97 -8.63 -20.65
N GLY A 32 2.89 -8.81 -19.90
CA GLY A 32 2.68 -9.99 -19.08
C GLY A 32 1.35 -9.97 -18.35
N LYS A 33 0.96 -11.06 -17.77
CA LYS A 33 -0.34 -11.48 -17.23
C LYS A 33 -1.15 -10.52 -16.32
N ALA A 34 -0.64 -9.37 -15.92
CA ALA A 34 -1.36 -8.33 -15.17
C ALA A 34 -0.89 -6.94 -15.62
N ASN A 35 -1.78 -5.96 -15.66
CA ASN A 35 -1.41 -4.57 -15.87
C ASN A 35 -0.78 -4.01 -14.60
N VAL A 36 0.28 -3.23 -14.74
CA VAL A 36 1.06 -2.67 -13.62
C VAL A 36 1.22 -1.16 -13.80
N ALA A 37 0.90 -0.40 -12.76
CA ALA A 37 1.19 1.03 -12.67
C ALA A 37 2.20 1.27 -11.53
N ILE A 38 3.21 2.10 -11.78
CA ILE A 38 4.13 2.60 -10.76
C ILE A 38 3.72 4.04 -10.45
N VAL A 39 3.25 4.27 -9.23
CA VAL A 39 2.67 5.54 -8.83
C VAL A 39 3.55 6.18 -7.75
N PRO A 40 3.96 7.45 -7.93
CA PRO A 40 4.68 8.16 -6.89
C PRO A 40 3.77 8.40 -5.67
N VAL A 41 4.35 8.29 -4.48
CA VAL A 41 3.69 8.71 -3.24
C VAL A 41 3.89 10.21 -3.10
N PRO A 42 2.83 11.01 -3.07
CA PRO A 42 2.94 12.46 -2.95
C PRO A 42 3.68 12.83 -1.66
N ASP A 43 4.67 13.72 -1.76
CA ASP A 43 5.42 14.20 -0.61
C ASP A 43 6.04 15.58 -0.89
N GLU A 44 5.35 16.64 -0.48
CA GLU A 44 5.78 18.03 -0.68
C GLU A 44 7.15 18.34 -0.06
N ARG A 45 7.57 17.53 0.94
CA ARG A 45 8.88 17.71 1.60
C ARG A 45 10.02 17.53 0.63
N VAL A 46 9.88 16.66 -0.37
CA VAL A 46 10.88 16.43 -1.41
C VAL A 46 11.08 17.71 -2.24
N ASP A 47 9.98 18.39 -2.61
CA ASP A 47 10.06 19.61 -3.43
C ASP A 47 10.66 20.77 -2.64
N VAL A 48 10.32 20.89 -1.37
CA VAL A 48 10.92 21.90 -0.48
C VAL A 48 12.42 21.67 -0.33
N LEU A 49 12.85 20.42 -0.09
CA LEU A 49 14.26 20.07 0.02
C LEU A 49 14.99 20.26 -1.31
N THR A 50 14.35 19.94 -2.44
CA THR A 50 14.93 20.19 -3.78
C THR A 50 15.23 21.67 -4.00
N ARG A 51 14.30 22.55 -3.62
CA ARG A 51 14.56 24.01 -3.70
C ARG A 51 15.63 24.46 -2.71
N LEU A 52 15.58 23.97 -1.47
CA LEU A 52 16.51 24.34 -0.41
C LEU A 52 17.97 23.98 -0.75
N HIS A 53 18.18 22.80 -1.34
CA HIS A 53 19.49 22.29 -1.70
C HIS A 53 19.87 22.53 -3.17
N SER A 54 19.01 23.20 -3.95
CA SER A 54 19.17 23.38 -5.40
C SER A 54 19.44 22.05 -6.12
N SER A 55 18.77 21.00 -5.68
CA SER A 55 18.95 19.65 -6.23
C SER A 55 18.49 19.60 -7.69
N ARG A 56 19.19 18.81 -8.50
CA ARG A 56 18.89 18.67 -9.94
C ARG A 56 17.57 17.94 -10.20
N LYS A 57 17.09 17.11 -9.26
CA LYS A 57 15.85 16.35 -9.38
C LYS A 57 15.21 16.04 -8.04
N SER A 58 13.87 15.92 -8.06
CA SER A 58 13.04 15.37 -6.99
C SER A 58 12.75 13.91 -7.28
N VAL A 59 12.88 13.03 -6.28
CA VAL A 59 12.58 11.59 -6.41
C VAL A 59 11.67 11.16 -5.26
N TYR A 60 10.44 10.79 -5.59
CA TYR A 60 9.43 10.36 -4.62
C TYR A 60 9.53 8.86 -4.34
N ALA A 61 9.07 8.43 -3.18
CA ALA A 61 8.77 7.02 -2.92
C ALA A 61 7.72 6.52 -3.92
N GLN A 62 7.66 5.22 -4.18
CA GLN A 62 6.79 4.67 -5.21
C GLN A 62 6.05 3.44 -4.70
N LEU A 63 4.78 3.31 -5.09
CA LEU A 63 4.00 2.09 -4.96
C LEU A 63 3.70 1.49 -6.33
N LYS A 64 3.68 0.17 -6.37
CA LYS A 64 3.28 -0.60 -7.55
C LYS A 64 1.83 -1.03 -7.37
N PHE A 65 0.94 -0.62 -8.27
CA PHE A 65 -0.43 -1.11 -8.35
C PHE A 65 -0.55 -2.16 -9.45
N SER A 66 -1.28 -3.24 -9.19
CA SER A 66 -1.54 -4.29 -10.17
C SER A 66 -3.03 -4.50 -10.36
N ASP A 67 -3.51 -4.32 -11.60
CA ASP A 67 -4.87 -4.65 -12.02
C ASP A 67 -4.91 -6.09 -12.56
N VAL A 68 -5.78 -6.89 -11.98
CA VAL A 68 -5.99 -8.31 -12.34
C VAL A 68 -7.17 -8.48 -13.32
N ALA A 69 -7.85 -7.39 -13.68
CA ALA A 69 -9.09 -7.43 -14.45
C ALA A 69 -8.94 -7.95 -15.89
N GLY A 70 -7.74 -7.92 -16.47
CA GLY A 70 -7.46 -8.46 -17.80
C GLY A 70 -7.65 -9.98 -17.94
N LEU A 71 -7.87 -10.69 -16.83
CA LEU A 71 -7.97 -12.15 -16.77
C LEU A 71 -9.42 -12.67 -16.69
N ALA A 72 -10.39 -11.80 -16.51
CA ALA A 72 -11.82 -12.17 -16.43
C ALA A 72 -12.53 -12.30 -17.79
N LYS A 73 -11.79 -12.33 -18.90
CA LYS A 73 -12.39 -12.66 -20.21
C LYS A 73 -12.66 -14.17 -20.27
N GLY A 74 -13.82 -14.59 -19.75
CA GLY A 74 -14.29 -15.98 -19.85
C GLY A 74 -15.16 -16.48 -18.71
N SER A 75 -15.18 -15.83 -17.54
CA SER A 75 -16.11 -16.18 -16.49
C SER A 75 -17.48 -15.56 -16.75
N GLY A 76 -18.48 -16.40 -16.96
CA GLY A 76 -19.88 -15.96 -17.04
C GLY A 76 -20.32 -15.32 -15.72
N ALA A 77 -21.38 -14.53 -15.77
CA ALA A 77 -22.01 -13.98 -14.57
C ALA A 77 -22.32 -15.12 -13.58
N GLY A 78 -21.60 -15.18 -12.43
CA GLY A 78 -21.80 -16.22 -11.42
C GLY A 78 -20.57 -17.05 -11.03
N GLU A 79 -19.41 -16.91 -11.71
CA GLU A 79 -18.14 -17.52 -11.28
C GLU A 79 -17.34 -16.51 -10.46
N GLY A 80 -16.96 -16.87 -9.22
CA GLY A 80 -16.13 -16.08 -8.32
C GLY A 80 -14.74 -15.75 -8.87
N LEU A 81 -13.87 -15.17 -8.05
CA LEU A 81 -12.50 -14.79 -8.45
C LEU A 81 -11.73 -16.00 -8.98
N SER A 82 -11.18 -15.90 -10.18
CA SER A 82 -10.41 -17.00 -10.79
C SER A 82 -9.18 -17.34 -9.95
N GLY A 83 -8.68 -18.58 -10.03
CA GLY A 83 -7.46 -19.00 -9.35
C GLY A 83 -6.25 -18.14 -9.74
N GLN A 84 -6.21 -17.63 -10.97
CA GLN A 84 -5.15 -16.73 -11.45
C GLN A 84 -5.26 -15.35 -10.79
N THR A 85 -6.48 -14.81 -10.68
CA THR A 85 -6.76 -13.56 -9.95
C THR A 85 -6.31 -13.67 -8.50
N LEU A 86 -6.74 -14.72 -7.80
CA LEU A 86 -6.34 -14.99 -6.42
C LEU A 86 -4.82 -15.12 -6.27
N GLY A 87 -4.15 -15.79 -7.22
CA GLY A 87 -2.68 -15.90 -7.26
C GLY A 87 -2.00 -14.54 -7.32
N THR A 88 -2.43 -13.66 -8.21
CA THR A 88 -1.86 -12.31 -8.33
C THR A 88 -2.14 -11.45 -7.09
N LEU A 89 -3.34 -11.54 -6.51
CA LEU A 89 -3.65 -10.83 -5.26
C LEU A 89 -2.79 -11.34 -4.08
N ARG A 90 -2.43 -12.64 -4.07
CA ARG A 90 -1.51 -13.18 -3.05
C ARG A 90 -0.09 -12.64 -3.15
N GLU A 91 0.38 -12.30 -4.35
CA GLU A 91 1.70 -11.68 -4.55
C GLU A 91 1.77 -10.23 -4.03
N ALA A 92 0.64 -9.54 -3.90
CA ALA A 92 0.59 -8.17 -3.40
C ALA A 92 0.87 -8.08 -1.89
N ASP A 93 1.41 -6.95 -1.43
CA ASP A 93 1.63 -6.66 0.00
C ASP A 93 0.36 -6.12 0.67
N ALA A 94 -0.52 -5.43 -0.08
CA ALA A 94 -1.79 -4.87 0.38
C ALA A 94 -2.85 -4.95 -0.73
N LEU A 95 -4.11 -4.68 -0.38
CA LEU A 95 -5.24 -4.67 -1.32
C LEU A 95 -5.87 -3.28 -1.41
N ALA A 96 -6.21 -2.85 -2.64
CA ALA A 96 -7.14 -1.77 -2.91
C ALA A 96 -8.48 -2.41 -3.33
N ILE A 97 -9.47 -2.37 -2.46
CA ILE A 97 -10.77 -2.99 -2.68
C ILE A 97 -11.69 -1.96 -3.33
N VAL A 98 -11.93 -2.10 -4.63
CA VAL A 98 -12.79 -1.19 -5.41
C VAL A 98 -14.23 -1.70 -5.36
N VAL A 99 -15.12 -0.87 -4.82
CA VAL A 99 -16.55 -1.15 -4.63
C VAL A 99 -17.37 -0.17 -5.45
N ARG A 100 -18.39 -0.65 -6.16
CA ARG A 100 -19.28 0.17 -6.97
C ARG A 100 -20.28 0.94 -6.12
N ALA A 101 -20.31 2.25 -6.30
CA ALA A 101 -21.33 3.14 -5.73
C ALA A 101 -21.84 4.16 -6.75
N TYR A 102 -21.65 3.88 -8.03
CA TYR A 102 -22.19 4.66 -9.15
C TYR A 102 -23.36 3.94 -9.81
N GLY A 103 -24.23 4.72 -10.42
CA GLY A 103 -25.50 4.22 -11.00
C GLY A 103 -26.55 3.96 -9.90
N GLY A 104 -27.82 4.18 -10.26
CA GLY A 104 -28.92 4.17 -9.28
C GLY A 104 -29.32 2.79 -8.71
N ASP A 105 -28.67 1.71 -9.13
CA ASP A 105 -28.91 0.32 -8.72
C ASP A 105 -27.78 -0.28 -7.89
N ALA A 106 -26.78 0.51 -7.52
CA ALA A 106 -25.62 0.04 -6.75
C ALA A 106 -25.98 -0.23 -5.28
N ASP A 107 -25.54 -1.39 -4.77
CA ASP A 107 -25.53 -1.73 -3.34
C ASP A 107 -24.08 -2.00 -2.90
N PRO A 108 -23.32 -0.95 -2.51
CA PRO A 108 -21.92 -1.09 -2.17
C PRO A 108 -21.68 -1.96 -0.92
N ALA A 109 -22.65 -2.03 -0.01
CA ALA A 109 -22.53 -2.88 1.19
C ALA A 109 -22.63 -4.36 0.84
N ALA A 110 -23.60 -4.73 0.01
CA ALA A 110 -23.74 -6.11 -0.46
C ALA A 110 -22.53 -6.51 -1.33
N GLU A 111 -22.09 -5.65 -2.27
CA GLU A 111 -20.93 -5.93 -3.12
C GLU A 111 -19.64 -6.16 -2.32
N LEU A 112 -19.40 -5.33 -1.30
CA LEU A 112 -18.25 -5.51 -0.42
C LEU A 112 -18.35 -6.80 0.39
N ALA A 113 -19.51 -7.11 0.94
CA ALA A 113 -19.74 -8.33 1.73
C ALA A 113 -19.49 -9.58 0.88
N ASP A 114 -20.01 -9.62 -0.35
CA ASP A 114 -19.81 -10.74 -1.28
C ASP A 114 -18.34 -10.93 -1.61
N LEU A 115 -17.62 -9.85 -1.92
CA LEU A 115 -16.18 -9.92 -2.20
C LEU A 115 -15.40 -10.42 -0.97
N MET A 116 -15.71 -9.91 0.23
CA MET A 116 -15.04 -10.35 1.45
C MET A 116 -15.32 -11.84 1.75
N LEU A 117 -16.52 -12.32 1.46
CA LEU A 117 -16.85 -13.74 1.54
C LEU A 117 -16.00 -14.57 0.57
N GLU A 118 -15.87 -14.15 -0.69
CA GLU A 118 -15.03 -14.84 -1.69
C GLU A 118 -13.57 -14.94 -1.24
N LEU A 119 -13.00 -13.84 -0.73
CA LEU A 119 -11.63 -13.83 -0.21
C LEU A 119 -11.48 -14.77 1.01
N THR A 120 -12.47 -14.78 1.89
CA THR A 120 -12.49 -15.64 3.08
C THR A 120 -12.56 -17.13 2.69
N LEU A 121 -13.41 -17.49 1.74
CA LEU A 121 -13.53 -18.86 1.24
C LEU A 121 -12.25 -19.32 0.51
N ALA A 122 -11.61 -18.43 -0.24
CA ALA A 122 -10.34 -18.72 -0.91
C ALA A 122 -9.22 -18.99 0.11
N ASP A 123 -9.15 -18.23 1.20
CA ASP A 123 -8.20 -18.46 2.28
C ASP A 123 -8.54 -19.73 3.07
N LEU A 124 -9.81 -19.94 3.41
CA LEU A 124 -10.26 -21.15 4.10
C LEU A 124 -9.87 -22.41 3.34
N SER A 125 -10.07 -22.44 2.02
CA SER A 125 -9.67 -23.56 1.17
C SER A 125 -8.17 -23.85 1.24
N SER A 126 -7.33 -22.79 1.08
CA SER A 126 -5.87 -22.96 1.08
C SER A 126 -5.32 -23.31 2.47
N ILE A 127 -5.84 -22.69 3.53
CA ILE A 127 -5.44 -22.95 4.92
C ILE A 127 -5.85 -24.36 5.36
N SER A 128 -7.07 -24.81 5.02
CA SER A 128 -7.53 -26.17 5.32
C SER A 128 -6.66 -27.23 4.67
N ALA A 129 -6.35 -27.06 3.37
CA ALA A 129 -5.46 -27.99 2.66
C ALA A 129 -4.06 -28.03 3.29
N ALA A 130 -3.55 -26.89 3.75
CA ALA A 130 -2.25 -26.79 4.43
C ALA A 130 -2.28 -27.45 5.82
N ALA A 131 -3.32 -27.23 6.61
CA ALA A 131 -3.52 -27.85 7.93
C ALA A 131 -3.57 -29.38 7.83
N ASP A 132 -4.32 -29.91 6.85
CA ASP A 132 -4.39 -31.35 6.61
C ASP A 132 -3.02 -31.92 6.20
N LYS A 133 -2.26 -31.21 5.38
CA LYS A 133 -0.91 -31.64 4.99
C LYS A 133 0.06 -31.63 6.16
N ALA A 134 0.05 -30.58 6.98
CA ALA A 134 0.90 -30.45 8.17
C ALA A 134 0.54 -31.53 9.22
N SER A 135 -0.75 -31.79 9.44
CA SER A 135 -1.26 -32.83 10.35
C SER A 135 -0.79 -34.23 9.94
N ARG A 136 -0.70 -34.53 8.63
CA ARG A 136 -0.12 -35.80 8.15
C ARG A 136 1.36 -35.93 8.50
N LYS A 137 2.16 -34.85 8.40
CA LYS A 137 3.58 -34.86 8.79
C LYS A 137 3.74 -35.19 10.30
N VAL A 138 2.92 -34.58 11.15
CA VAL A 138 2.91 -34.88 12.60
C VAL A 138 2.62 -36.35 12.85
N ARG A 139 1.64 -36.95 12.16
CA ARG A 139 1.27 -38.38 12.31
C ARG A 139 2.39 -39.34 11.93
N VAL A 140 3.27 -38.96 11.01
CA VAL A 140 4.44 -39.78 10.63
C VAL A 140 5.70 -39.43 11.43
N GLY A 141 5.58 -38.68 12.54
CA GLY A 141 6.63 -38.44 13.51
C GLY A 141 7.37 -37.13 13.41
N ASP A 142 7.00 -36.23 12.49
CA ASP A 142 7.57 -34.88 12.40
C ASP A 142 6.96 -33.96 13.47
N LYS A 143 7.60 -33.92 14.65
CA LYS A 143 7.16 -33.08 15.76
C LYS A 143 7.32 -31.58 15.49
N SER A 144 8.19 -31.20 14.53
CA SER A 144 8.43 -29.78 14.21
C SER A 144 7.22 -29.15 13.52
N ALA A 145 6.38 -29.94 12.86
CA ALA A 145 5.16 -29.47 12.22
C ALA A 145 3.99 -29.18 13.20
N ALA A 146 4.13 -29.52 14.49
CA ALA A 146 3.04 -29.36 15.46
C ALA A 146 2.66 -27.89 15.69
N ALA A 147 3.63 -26.97 15.73
CA ALA A 147 3.39 -25.53 15.85
C ALA A 147 2.67 -24.99 14.60
N GLU A 148 3.12 -25.40 13.39
CA GLU A 148 2.46 -25.04 12.13
C GLU A 148 1.00 -25.47 12.12
N VAL A 149 0.70 -26.71 12.57
CA VAL A 149 -0.67 -27.22 12.67
C VAL A 149 -1.52 -26.36 13.60
N ALA A 150 -1.01 -25.99 14.79
CA ALA A 150 -1.76 -25.17 15.74
C ALA A 150 -2.17 -23.81 15.15
N VAL A 151 -1.24 -23.13 14.44
CA VAL A 151 -1.50 -21.85 13.79
C VAL A 151 -2.54 -22.01 12.67
N LEU A 152 -2.39 -23.02 11.81
CA LEU A 152 -3.30 -23.25 10.69
C LEU A 152 -4.70 -23.64 11.16
N GLU A 153 -4.83 -24.45 12.23
CA GLU A 153 -6.12 -24.80 12.82
C GLU A 153 -6.81 -23.60 13.47
N ARG A 154 -6.06 -22.74 14.16
CA ARG A 154 -6.58 -21.48 14.70
C ARG A 154 -7.07 -20.57 13.56
N ALA A 155 -6.29 -20.42 12.49
CA ALA A 155 -6.66 -19.63 11.32
C ALA A 155 -7.91 -20.18 10.63
N ARG A 156 -8.00 -21.53 10.48
CA ARG A 156 -9.18 -22.18 9.95
C ARG A 156 -10.42 -21.87 10.77
N GLY A 157 -10.33 -21.96 12.11
CA GLY A 157 -11.46 -21.63 13.00
C GLY A 157 -11.93 -20.17 12.89
N VAL A 158 -11.03 -19.21 12.66
CA VAL A 158 -11.37 -17.80 12.41
C VAL A 158 -12.17 -17.67 11.10
N LEU A 159 -11.68 -18.29 10.02
CA LEU A 159 -12.30 -18.23 8.70
C LEU A 159 -13.63 -18.98 8.63
N ASP A 160 -13.74 -20.16 9.27
CA ASP A 160 -15.00 -20.93 9.40
C ASP A 160 -16.09 -20.13 10.15
N ALA A 161 -15.70 -19.26 11.08
CA ALA A 161 -16.62 -18.35 11.76
C ALA A 161 -17.02 -17.12 10.90
N GLY A 162 -16.62 -17.08 9.63
CA GLY A 162 -16.88 -15.97 8.71
C GLY A 162 -16.06 -14.69 9.00
N ARG A 163 -15.03 -14.79 9.83
CA ARG A 163 -14.15 -13.65 10.16
C ARG A 163 -12.88 -13.63 9.31
N THR A 164 -12.31 -12.46 9.11
CA THR A 164 -11.04 -12.31 8.40
C THR A 164 -9.86 -12.56 9.33
N LEU A 165 -8.72 -13.02 8.80
CA LEU A 165 -7.51 -13.24 9.62
C LEU A 165 -6.97 -11.93 10.20
N ARG A 166 -7.20 -10.79 9.56
CA ARG A 166 -6.79 -9.46 10.06
C ARG A 166 -7.57 -9.02 11.31
N SER A 167 -8.70 -9.66 11.63
CA SER A 167 -9.46 -9.37 12.84
C SER A 167 -8.83 -9.96 14.11
N GLU A 168 -7.77 -10.75 13.98
CA GLU A 168 -7.06 -11.39 15.07
C GLU A 168 -5.62 -10.84 15.17
N THR A 169 -5.06 -10.89 16.37
CA THR A 169 -3.65 -10.62 16.58
C THR A 169 -2.83 -11.90 16.39
N TRP A 170 -1.79 -11.82 15.59
CA TRP A 170 -0.85 -12.89 15.28
C TRP A 170 0.54 -12.45 15.68
N ASP A 171 1.33 -13.33 16.31
CA ASP A 171 2.73 -13.04 16.62
C ASP A 171 3.67 -13.27 15.42
N ASP A 172 4.96 -12.97 15.59
CA ASP A 172 5.95 -13.06 14.51
C ASP A 172 6.16 -14.50 14.02
N GLU A 173 6.02 -15.50 14.89
CA GLU A 173 6.15 -16.92 14.54
C GLU A 173 4.92 -17.38 13.75
N GLU A 174 3.74 -16.97 14.15
CA GLU A 174 2.48 -17.20 13.43
C GLU A 174 2.48 -16.51 12.06
N HIS A 175 2.93 -15.26 11.99
CA HIS A 175 3.14 -14.57 10.71
C HIS A 175 4.15 -15.28 9.81
N ALA A 176 5.17 -15.94 10.36
CA ALA A 176 6.12 -16.74 9.58
C ALA A 176 5.45 -17.92 8.88
N VAL A 177 4.47 -18.56 9.52
CA VAL A 177 3.66 -19.63 8.89
C VAL A 177 2.87 -19.06 7.71
N PHE A 178 2.21 -17.92 7.88
CA PHE A 178 1.39 -17.31 6.83
C PHE A 178 2.18 -16.84 5.61
N ARG A 179 3.48 -16.54 5.72
CA ARG A 179 4.31 -16.18 4.55
C ARG A 179 4.27 -17.20 3.41
N ASN A 180 4.07 -18.48 3.73
CA ASN A 180 4.00 -19.54 2.72
C ASN A 180 2.66 -19.57 1.96
N PHE A 181 1.62 -18.95 2.48
CA PHE A 181 0.25 -19.00 1.94
C PHE A 181 -0.24 -17.63 1.48
N ALA A 182 0.35 -16.57 1.98
CA ALA A 182 0.01 -15.17 1.72
C ALA A 182 -1.53 -14.94 1.73
N PRO A 183 -2.21 -15.23 2.88
CA PRO A 183 -3.66 -15.17 2.94
C PRO A 183 -4.15 -13.76 2.64
N LEU A 184 -5.21 -13.68 1.83
CA LEU A 184 -5.77 -12.42 1.34
C LEU A 184 -6.45 -11.63 2.46
N THR A 185 -7.13 -12.32 3.35
CA THR A 185 -7.85 -11.72 4.47
C THR A 185 -6.94 -11.23 5.60
N LEU A 186 -5.64 -11.54 5.55
CA LEU A 186 -4.62 -11.02 6.46
C LEU A 186 -3.99 -9.71 5.95
N LYS A 187 -4.05 -9.46 4.63
CA LYS A 187 -3.40 -8.29 4.01
C LYS A 187 -4.09 -6.99 4.45
N PRO A 188 -3.32 -5.92 4.71
CA PRO A 188 -3.91 -4.59 4.87
C PRO A 188 -4.72 -4.21 3.62
N ALA A 189 -5.81 -3.46 3.80
CA ALA A 189 -6.69 -3.11 2.71
C ALA A 189 -7.23 -1.68 2.83
N VAL A 190 -7.24 -0.92 1.71
CA VAL A 190 -7.98 0.33 1.55
C VAL A 190 -9.25 0.04 0.76
N VAL A 191 -10.37 0.63 1.18
CA VAL A 191 -11.63 0.55 0.44
C VAL A 191 -11.76 1.79 -0.44
N VAL A 192 -11.85 1.56 -1.75
CA VAL A 192 -12.06 2.58 -2.77
C VAL A 192 -13.51 2.51 -3.21
N LEU A 193 -14.32 3.42 -2.72
CA LEU A 193 -15.72 3.56 -3.11
C LEU A 193 -15.78 4.34 -4.43
N ASN A 194 -15.99 3.64 -5.54
CA ASN A 194 -16.08 4.27 -6.85
C ASN A 194 -17.47 4.87 -7.05
N VAL A 195 -17.53 6.18 -7.10
CA VAL A 195 -18.76 6.98 -7.08
C VAL A 195 -19.00 7.71 -8.42
N ASP A 196 -20.22 8.19 -8.61
CA ASP A 196 -20.51 9.18 -9.65
C ASP A 196 -19.81 10.51 -9.33
N ASP A 197 -19.51 11.31 -10.36
CA ASP A 197 -18.70 12.52 -10.24
C ASP A 197 -19.34 13.55 -9.28
N GLU A 198 -20.69 13.66 -9.30
CA GLU A 198 -21.47 14.52 -8.43
C GLU A 198 -21.45 14.09 -6.94
N ALA A 199 -21.16 12.83 -6.68
CA ALA A 199 -21.09 12.27 -5.34
C ALA A 199 -19.69 12.35 -4.70
N ALA A 200 -18.68 12.84 -5.44
CA ALA A 200 -17.28 12.85 -5.02
C ALA A 200 -17.04 13.43 -3.62
N THR A 201 -17.74 14.51 -3.27
CA THR A 201 -17.58 15.20 -1.98
C THR A 201 -18.50 14.68 -0.87
N SER A 202 -19.63 14.04 -1.21
CA SER A 202 -20.67 13.64 -0.26
C SER A 202 -20.54 12.18 0.21
N ALA A 203 -19.83 11.32 -0.52
CA ALA A 203 -19.77 9.89 -0.28
C ALA A 203 -18.67 9.46 0.74
N ALA A 204 -17.84 10.37 1.24
CA ALA A 204 -16.78 10.05 2.19
C ALA A 204 -17.26 9.34 3.48
N PRO A 205 -18.40 9.73 4.12
CA PRO A 205 -18.90 9.01 5.29
C PRO A 205 -19.29 7.55 4.98
N LEU A 206 -19.86 7.28 3.80
CA LEU A 206 -20.20 5.93 3.36
C LEU A 206 -18.92 5.10 3.13
N ALA A 207 -17.92 5.67 2.47
CA ALA A 207 -16.64 5.00 2.25
C ALA A 207 -15.97 4.61 3.58
N ALA A 208 -15.93 5.52 4.55
CA ALA A 208 -15.38 5.25 5.88
C ALA A 208 -16.19 4.17 6.64
N SER A 209 -17.52 4.21 6.56
CA SER A 209 -18.39 3.20 7.16
C SER A 209 -18.14 1.81 6.58
N LEU A 210 -18.03 1.69 5.26
CA LEU A 210 -17.73 0.43 4.59
C LEU A 210 -16.34 -0.10 4.96
N ALA A 211 -15.34 0.75 4.99
CA ALA A 211 -13.99 0.35 5.39
C ALA A 211 -13.95 -0.23 6.81
N SER A 212 -14.70 0.35 7.75
CA SER A 212 -14.77 -0.15 9.12
C SER A 212 -15.34 -1.58 9.22
N THR A 213 -16.12 -2.04 8.23
CA THR A 213 -16.60 -3.45 8.18
C THR A 213 -15.50 -4.42 7.75
N VAL A 214 -14.48 -3.94 7.04
CA VAL A 214 -13.31 -4.75 6.64
C VAL A 214 -12.33 -4.88 7.80
N HIS A 215 -12.00 -3.78 8.46
CA HIS A 215 -11.19 -3.71 9.66
C HIS A 215 -11.36 -2.33 10.32
N PRO A 216 -11.30 -2.21 11.68
CA PRO A 216 -11.43 -0.92 12.37
C PRO A 216 -10.44 0.15 11.90
N ASP A 217 -9.22 -0.25 11.53
CA ASP A 217 -8.16 0.65 11.06
C ASP A 217 -8.11 0.78 9.53
N ALA A 218 -9.05 0.16 8.79
CA ALA A 218 -9.10 0.31 7.34
C ALA A 218 -9.60 1.70 6.96
N GLU A 219 -8.95 2.31 5.99
CA GLU A 219 -9.36 3.59 5.44
C GLU A 219 -10.29 3.39 4.22
N GLY A 220 -11.34 4.21 4.14
CA GLY A 220 -12.28 4.23 3.01
C GLY A 220 -12.29 5.58 2.32
N LEU A 221 -12.12 5.59 1.01
CA LEU A 221 -12.03 6.79 0.20
C LEU A 221 -13.05 6.76 -0.94
N ALA A 222 -13.81 7.83 -1.10
CA ALA A 222 -14.68 8.02 -2.25
C ALA A 222 -13.85 8.53 -3.44
N VAL A 223 -13.93 7.85 -4.56
CA VAL A 223 -13.14 8.15 -5.76
C VAL A 223 -14.06 8.18 -6.97
N PRO A 224 -14.26 9.32 -7.63
CA PRO A 224 -14.93 9.40 -8.92
C PRO A 224 -13.94 8.94 -10.01
N ALA A 225 -13.77 7.63 -10.16
CA ALA A 225 -12.69 7.06 -10.97
C ALA A 225 -12.75 7.47 -12.44
N ARG A 226 -13.94 7.80 -12.97
CA ARG A 226 -14.10 8.33 -14.31
C ARG A 226 -13.51 9.73 -14.43
N LEU A 227 -13.90 10.64 -13.54
CA LEU A 227 -13.38 12.00 -13.50
C LEU A 227 -11.86 12.02 -13.30
N GLU A 228 -11.36 11.21 -12.37
CA GLU A 228 -9.91 11.08 -12.12
C GLU A 228 -9.14 10.59 -13.37
N ALA A 229 -9.72 9.69 -14.15
CA ALA A 229 -9.12 9.24 -15.41
C ALA A 229 -9.13 10.32 -16.50
N GLU A 230 -10.16 11.16 -16.54
CA GLU A 230 -10.27 12.27 -17.47
C GLU A 230 -9.25 13.38 -17.14
N VAL A 231 -9.16 13.80 -15.88
CA VAL A 231 -8.23 14.87 -15.47
C VAL A 231 -6.76 14.47 -15.56
N GLY A 232 -6.45 13.18 -15.40
CA GLY A 232 -5.09 12.68 -15.47
C GLY A 232 -4.39 12.88 -16.83
N GLY A 233 -5.16 13.16 -17.89
CA GLY A 233 -4.65 13.46 -19.23
C GLY A 233 -4.57 14.95 -19.57
N LEU A 234 -5.01 15.83 -18.67
CA LEU A 234 -5.12 17.28 -18.89
C LEU A 234 -3.89 18.04 -18.36
N ALA A 235 -3.73 19.30 -18.82
CA ALA A 235 -2.80 20.21 -18.18
C ALA A 235 -3.26 20.54 -16.73
N PRO A 236 -2.35 20.86 -15.80
CA PRO A 236 -2.73 21.06 -14.38
C PRO A 236 -3.83 22.09 -14.16
N GLU A 237 -3.83 23.17 -14.93
CA GLU A 237 -4.84 24.24 -14.85
C GLU A 237 -6.22 23.74 -15.33
N GLU A 238 -6.27 23.02 -16.45
CA GLU A 238 -7.49 22.43 -16.99
C GLU A 238 -8.04 21.34 -16.08
N ALA A 239 -7.17 20.51 -15.49
CA ALA A 239 -7.54 19.51 -14.51
C ALA A 239 -8.18 20.14 -13.26
N ALA A 240 -7.60 21.23 -12.76
CA ALA A 240 -8.13 21.95 -11.60
C ALA A 240 -9.50 22.60 -11.90
N GLU A 241 -9.69 23.15 -13.07
CA GLU A 241 -10.97 23.72 -13.51
C GLU A 241 -12.06 22.63 -13.57
N LEU A 242 -11.76 21.50 -14.20
CA LEU A 242 -12.70 20.38 -14.31
C LEU A 242 -13.08 19.80 -12.93
N LEU A 243 -12.11 19.59 -12.04
CA LEU A 243 -12.37 19.14 -10.67
C LEU A 243 -13.24 20.14 -9.90
N ALA A 244 -13.01 21.44 -10.07
CA ALA A 244 -13.76 22.48 -9.39
C ALA A 244 -15.25 22.53 -9.79
N GLU A 245 -15.62 22.13 -11.02
CA GLU A 245 -17.01 22.00 -11.46
C GLU A 245 -17.80 21.00 -10.60
N PHE A 246 -17.11 19.97 -10.07
CA PHE A 246 -17.70 18.96 -9.18
C PHE A 246 -17.45 19.26 -7.67
N GLY A 247 -16.94 20.46 -7.36
CA GLY A 247 -16.64 20.88 -5.98
C GLY A 247 -15.43 20.17 -5.37
N VAL A 248 -14.57 19.57 -6.19
CA VAL A 248 -13.36 18.85 -5.77
C VAL A 248 -12.17 19.80 -5.91
N THR A 249 -11.43 20.04 -4.82
CA THR A 249 -10.26 20.93 -4.82
C THR A 249 -8.95 20.20 -5.16
N ALA A 250 -8.91 18.88 -4.96
CA ALA A 250 -7.79 18.02 -5.29
C ALA A 250 -8.31 16.62 -5.59
N GLY A 251 -7.68 15.89 -6.50
CA GLY A 251 -8.05 14.53 -6.83
C GLY A 251 -7.97 13.58 -5.62
N ALA A 252 -8.76 12.52 -5.64
CA ALA A 252 -8.80 11.51 -4.59
C ALA A 252 -7.66 10.49 -4.69
N LEU A 253 -7.05 10.31 -5.87
CA LEU A 253 -5.97 9.34 -6.09
C LEU A 253 -4.74 9.54 -5.20
N PRO A 254 -4.22 10.76 -4.98
CA PRO A 254 -3.13 10.99 -4.05
C PRO A 254 -3.44 10.43 -2.65
N GLN A 255 -4.66 10.64 -2.14
CA GLN A 255 -5.09 10.14 -0.83
C GLN A 255 -5.15 8.62 -0.78
N VAL A 256 -5.56 7.95 -1.87
CA VAL A 256 -5.54 6.47 -1.97
C VAL A 256 -4.11 5.94 -1.90
N VAL A 257 -3.17 6.58 -2.59
CA VAL A 257 -1.75 6.18 -2.59
C VAL A 257 -1.14 6.37 -1.20
N GLU A 258 -1.40 7.50 -0.56
CA GLU A 258 -0.94 7.77 0.82
C GLU A 258 -1.55 6.80 1.83
N SER A 259 -2.86 6.52 1.72
CA SER A 259 -3.55 5.55 2.57
C SER A 259 -2.93 4.16 2.43
N ALA A 260 -2.73 3.69 1.19
CA ALA A 260 -2.07 2.42 0.93
C ALA A 260 -0.64 2.38 1.51
N TYR A 261 0.09 3.49 1.43
CA TYR A 261 1.44 3.61 1.99
C TYR A 261 1.45 3.50 3.52
N ARG A 262 0.55 4.22 4.20
CA ARG A 262 0.40 4.16 5.66
C ARG A 262 0.01 2.76 6.15
N MET A 263 -0.96 2.11 5.47
CA MET A 263 -1.43 0.77 5.83
C MET A 263 -0.35 -0.32 5.69
N LEU A 264 0.61 -0.13 4.78
CA LEU A 264 1.76 -1.02 4.64
C LEU A 264 2.75 -0.90 5.81
N GLY A 265 2.47 -0.03 6.80
CA GLY A 265 3.35 0.21 7.93
C GLY A 265 4.66 0.85 7.51
N LEU A 266 4.65 1.60 6.41
CA LEU A 266 5.81 2.33 5.90
C LEU A 266 5.92 3.70 6.56
N LEU A 267 7.13 4.21 6.57
CA LEU A 267 7.45 5.60 6.86
C LEU A 267 8.48 6.09 5.83
N THR A 268 8.56 7.41 5.69
CA THR A 268 9.49 8.07 4.78
C THR A 268 10.61 8.73 5.56
N PHE A 269 11.84 8.41 5.22
CA PHE A 269 12.99 9.25 5.51
C PHE A 269 13.51 9.89 4.22
N LEU A 270 14.26 10.96 4.35
CA LEU A 270 14.67 11.82 3.25
C LEU A 270 16.20 11.90 3.15
N THR A 271 16.68 12.06 1.94
CA THR A 271 18.05 12.49 1.68
C THR A 271 18.00 13.72 0.80
N ALA A 272 18.91 14.69 1.02
CA ALA A 272 18.99 15.91 0.24
C ALA A 272 20.44 16.23 -0.08
N GLY A 273 20.71 16.50 -1.35
CA GLY A 273 22.02 16.86 -1.89
C GLY A 273 21.89 17.56 -3.24
N GLU A 274 23.01 17.94 -3.84
CA GLU A 274 23.05 18.68 -5.13
C GLU A 274 22.49 17.84 -6.29
N ASP A 275 22.70 16.51 -6.30
CA ASP A 275 22.24 15.67 -7.40
C ASP A 275 20.74 15.36 -7.29
N GLU A 276 20.26 15.03 -6.09
CA GLU A 276 18.84 14.74 -5.85
C GLU A 276 18.42 15.00 -4.41
N SER A 277 17.15 15.38 -4.24
CA SER A 277 16.40 15.22 -3.01
C SER A 277 15.45 14.05 -3.18
N ARG A 278 15.43 13.11 -2.20
CA ARG A 278 14.73 11.86 -2.38
C ARG A 278 14.03 11.38 -1.12
N ALA A 279 12.80 10.88 -1.32
CA ALA A 279 12.04 10.14 -0.33
C ALA A 279 12.36 8.63 -0.43
N TRP A 280 12.63 8.02 0.72
CA TRP A 280 12.94 6.61 0.85
C TRP A 280 11.91 5.92 1.73
N GLU A 281 11.38 4.80 1.25
CA GLU A 281 10.44 3.98 2.00
C GLU A 281 11.17 3.02 2.96
N VAL A 282 10.78 3.00 4.22
CA VAL A 282 11.28 2.02 5.18
C VAL A 282 10.14 1.56 6.09
N ARG A 283 10.23 0.37 6.65
CA ARG A 283 9.22 -0.10 7.61
C ARG A 283 9.28 0.72 8.89
N ARG A 284 8.14 1.02 9.46
CA ARG A 284 8.05 1.63 10.78
C ARG A 284 8.77 0.74 11.82
N GLY A 285 9.63 1.35 12.62
CA GLY A 285 10.50 0.65 13.57
C GLY A 285 11.85 0.21 13.00
N ALA A 286 12.13 0.46 11.71
CA ALA A 286 13.43 0.16 11.11
C ALA A 286 14.55 0.99 11.76
N ARG A 287 15.73 0.38 11.88
CA ARG A 287 16.94 1.02 12.42
C ARG A 287 17.76 1.68 11.33
N ALA A 288 18.63 2.61 11.71
CA ALA A 288 19.48 3.37 10.78
C ALA A 288 20.29 2.50 9.79
N PRO A 289 20.87 1.33 10.15
CA PRO A 289 21.51 0.47 9.17
C PRO A 289 20.55 -0.12 8.13
N GLU A 290 19.28 -0.38 8.52
CA GLU A 290 18.26 -0.88 7.59
C GLU A 290 17.87 0.22 6.60
N ALA A 291 17.68 1.45 7.07
CA ALA A 291 17.46 2.63 6.23
C ALA A 291 18.63 2.87 5.26
N ALA A 292 19.88 2.75 5.74
CA ALA A 292 21.06 2.81 4.88
C ALA A 292 21.03 1.72 3.79
N GLY A 293 20.53 0.52 4.13
CA GLY A 293 20.36 -0.59 3.21
C GLY A 293 19.32 -0.34 2.10
N VAL A 294 18.30 0.45 2.40
CA VAL A 294 17.31 0.87 1.40
C VAL A 294 17.93 1.77 0.34
N ILE A 295 18.89 2.62 0.73
CA ILE A 295 19.64 3.46 -0.21
C ILE A 295 20.59 2.59 -1.05
N HIS A 296 21.44 1.80 -0.38
CA HIS A 296 22.37 0.88 -1.02
C HIS A 296 22.89 -0.18 -0.04
N SER A 297 23.08 -1.42 -0.49
CA SER A 297 23.58 -2.52 0.35
C SER A 297 24.96 -2.26 0.95
N ASP A 298 25.83 -1.49 0.27
CA ASP A 298 27.14 -1.14 0.77
C ASP A 298 27.07 -0.17 1.94
N LEU A 299 26.10 0.77 1.94
CA LEU A 299 25.86 1.68 3.06
C LEU A 299 25.42 0.89 4.31
N GLN A 300 24.63 -0.17 4.15
CA GLN A 300 24.25 -1.06 5.25
C GLN A 300 25.44 -1.80 5.81
N ARG A 301 26.24 -2.43 4.93
CA ARG A 301 27.41 -3.23 5.35
C ARG A 301 28.47 -2.39 6.03
N GLY A 302 28.75 -1.21 5.46
CA GLY A 302 29.76 -0.29 5.95
C GLY A 302 29.23 0.74 6.95
N PHE A 303 28.01 0.63 7.46
CA PHE A 303 27.38 1.62 8.31
C PHE A 303 28.24 1.94 9.56
N ILE A 304 28.58 3.21 9.71
CA ILE A 304 29.27 3.73 10.89
C ILE A 304 28.30 4.52 11.76
N ARG A 305 27.63 5.52 11.19
CA ARG A 305 26.68 6.41 11.85
C ARG A 305 25.82 7.14 10.82
N ALA A 306 24.71 7.71 11.28
CA ALA A 306 23.89 8.64 10.51
C ALA A 306 23.94 10.03 11.15
N GLU A 307 24.07 11.05 10.33
CA GLU A 307 23.78 12.44 10.71
C GLU A 307 22.31 12.67 10.38
N VAL A 308 21.51 13.07 11.35
CA VAL A 308 20.05 13.15 11.24
C VAL A 308 19.57 14.51 11.69
N VAL A 309 18.71 15.14 10.89
CA VAL A 309 17.97 16.36 11.23
C VAL A 309 16.51 16.12 10.88
N GLY A 310 15.57 16.52 11.74
CA GLY A 310 14.15 16.51 11.37
C GLY A 310 13.89 17.47 10.20
N TYR A 311 12.97 17.10 9.31
CA TYR A 311 12.63 17.92 8.13
C TYR A 311 12.31 19.37 8.52
N ASP A 312 11.43 19.60 9.49
CA ASP A 312 11.03 20.94 9.92
C ASP A 312 12.22 21.75 10.46
N ASP A 313 13.08 21.11 11.25
CA ASP A 313 14.29 21.74 11.80
C ASP A 313 15.28 22.13 10.69
N LEU A 314 15.43 21.30 9.65
CA LEU A 314 16.31 21.58 8.52
C LEU A 314 15.79 22.73 7.67
N VAL A 315 14.49 22.75 7.39
CA VAL A 315 13.84 23.83 6.63
C VAL A 315 13.92 25.15 7.39
N ALA A 316 13.64 25.14 8.69
CA ALA A 316 13.73 26.32 9.54
C ALA A 316 15.18 26.87 9.63
N ALA A 317 16.19 25.98 9.65
CA ALA A 317 17.58 26.38 9.68
C ALA A 317 18.10 26.86 8.31
N GLY A 318 17.53 26.39 7.21
CA GLY A 318 17.91 26.76 5.84
C GLY A 318 19.14 26.02 5.29
N SER A 319 19.91 25.30 6.11
CA SER A 319 21.05 24.48 5.67
C SER A 319 21.50 23.50 6.74
N TRP A 320 22.24 22.45 6.34
CA TRP A 320 22.86 21.50 7.27
C TRP A 320 23.79 22.16 8.28
N ASP A 321 24.61 23.14 7.84
CA ASP A 321 25.57 23.83 8.71
C ASP A 321 24.84 24.71 9.75
N ALA A 322 23.77 25.38 9.34
CA ALA A 322 22.95 26.17 10.24
C ALA A 322 22.19 25.27 11.24
N ALA A 323 21.63 24.14 10.80
CA ALA A 323 21.01 23.17 11.69
C ALA A 323 22.01 22.61 12.71
N LYS A 324 23.24 22.33 12.28
CA LYS A 324 24.33 21.92 13.17
C LYS A 324 24.70 22.99 14.17
N ALA A 325 24.86 24.24 13.73
CA ALA A 325 25.16 25.37 14.61
C ALA A 325 24.04 25.61 15.65
N ALA A 326 22.79 25.37 15.26
CA ALA A 326 21.62 25.44 16.14
C ALA A 326 21.45 24.21 17.07
N GLY A 327 22.34 23.23 17.00
CA GLY A 327 22.27 21.99 17.83
C GLY A 327 21.14 21.05 17.44
N ARG A 328 20.59 21.16 16.22
CA ARG A 328 19.51 20.33 15.68
C ARG A 328 19.99 19.07 14.99
N LEU A 329 21.27 19.03 14.59
CA LEU A 329 21.88 17.86 13.99
C LEU A 329 22.26 16.85 15.08
N ARG A 330 21.70 15.65 14.95
CA ARG A 330 21.97 14.49 15.79
C ARG A 330 22.94 13.55 15.08
N VAL A 331 23.79 12.88 15.84
CA VAL A 331 24.68 11.83 15.33
C VAL A 331 24.22 10.52 15.96
N GLU A 332 23.67 9.67 15.14
CA GLU A 332 22.96 8.47 15.57
C GLU A 332 23.72 7.19 15.18
N GLY A 333 23.70 6.22 16.09
CA GLY A 333 24.33 4.91 15.92
C GLY A 333 23.40 3.86 15.30
N LYS A 334 23.85 2.60 15.40
CA LYS A 334 23.17 1.44 14.79
C LYS A 334 21.79 1.16 15.37
N ASP A 335 21.55 1.54 16.62
CA ASP A 335 20.30 1.25 17.33
C ASP A 335 19.24 2.35 17.16
N TYR A 336 19.56 3.42 16.44
CA TYR A 336 18.63 4.49 16.18
C TYR A 336 17.45 3.99 15.35
N VAL A 337 16.24 4.19 15.85
CA VAL A 337 14.99 3.90 15.13
C VAL A 337 14.60 5.13 14.31
N VAL A 338 14.53 4.94 12.99
CA VAL A 338 14.24 6.02 12.05
C VAL A 338 12.82 6.55 12.28
N ALA A 339 12.69 7.87 12.29
CA ALA A 339 11.43 8.56 12.42
C ALA A 339 10.91 9.09 11.07
N GLU A 340 9.59 9.29 10.99
CA GLU A 340 8.96 9.93 9.83
C GLU A 340 9.52 11.34 9.63
N GLY A 341 9.98 11.64 8.41
CA GLY A 341 10.53 12.95 8.07
C GLY A 341 11.98 13.20 8.53
N ASP A 342 12.69 12.18 9.01
CA ASP A 342 14.14 12.31 9.22
C ASP A 342 14.86 12.61 7.91
N VAL A 343 15.66 13.67 7.86
CA VAL A 343 16.60 13.91 6.76
C VAL A 343 17.95 13.35 7.19
N MET A 344 18.46 12.38 6.42
CA MET A 344 19.59 11.55 6.86
C MET A 344 20.78 11.67 5.90
N ASN A 345 21.99 11.75 6.48
CA ASN A 345 23.24 11.61 5.77
C ASN A 345 24.03 10.44 6.36
N ILE A 346 24.22 9.37 5.58
CA ILE A 346 24.84 8.13 6.05
C ILE A 346 26.36 8.22 5.93
N ARG A 347 27.07 7.96 7.02
CA ARG A 347 28.52 7.82 7.07
C ARG A 347 28.89 6.34 7.14
N PHE A 348 29.68 5.89 6.17
CA PHE A 348 30.05 4.49 6.03
C PHE A 348 31.52 4.33 5.65
N ALA A 349 32.06 3.14 5.86
CA ALA A 349 33.35 2.71 5.36
C ALA A 349 33.15 1.46 4.48
N VAL A 350 33.83 1.41 3.35
CA VAL A 350 33.84 0.27 2.43
C VAL A 350 34.99 -0.65 2.80
#